data_bc111be30bbb73eed54fd18ce3ee5939
#
_entry.id   bc111be30bbb73eed54fd18ce3ee5939
#
_cell.length_a   1.000
_cell.length_b   1.000
_cell.length_c   1.000
_cell.angle_alpha   90.00
_cell.angle_beta   90.00
_cell.angle_gamma   90.00
#
_symmetry.space_group_name_H-M   'P 1'
#
loop_
_entity.id
_entity.type
_entity.pdbx_description
1 polymer ?
#
loop_
_entity_poly.entity_id
_entity_poly.type
_entity_poly.pdbx_seq_one_letter_code
_entity_poly.pdbx_strand_id
1 'polypeptide(L)'
;MSELPHRVTLVEVGPRDGLQNEKQPVGSAVKVELVHRLRSAGLKEIEVTSFVSPKWVPQMADNAAVMAGVERAPGVRYSVLVPNMKGLDAALAAPRAQWPDEIVVFAAATEAFSQKNINCSIAESVERFRPVVAAAHAHGIKVRSALSVALGCPYQGAVSADEVERVVRLLKEIGVDHCGVADTIGVGTPIKVQAVMERALRHFPLAEVSGHFHDTYAQGVGNVYAAMEVGIATFDASIAGLGGCPYAKGATGNVATEDLLFMLDGLGIETGVSIDALVDAAAFISDVLGRKPVSRSANALLARRASANAAVAACAADDRQR
;
A
#
# COMPACT_ATOMS: atom_id res chain seq x y z
N MET A 1 29.16 0.01 3.19
CA MET A 1 27.77 0.25 2.77
C MET A 1 27.23 -1.13 2.42
N SER A 2 26.09 -1.55 2.99
CA SER A 2 25.40 -2.76 2.54
C SER A 2 25.02 -2.56 1.08
N GLU A 3 25.08 -3.63 0.28
CA GLU A 3 24.65 -3.60 -1.12
C GLU A 3 23.12 -3.48 -1.14
N LEU A 4 22.60 -2.54 -1.94
CA LEU A 4 21.16 -2.37 -2.09
C LEU A 4 20.57 -3.60 -2.80
N PRO A 5 19.28 -3.93 -2.57
CA PRO A 5 18.64 -5.05 -3.26
C PRO A 5 18.62 -4.82 -4.78
N HIS A 6 18.99 -5.84 -5.57
CA HIS A 6 18.93 -5.78 -7.04
C HIS A 6 17.51 -5.69 -7.58
N ARG A 7 16.54 -6.16 -6.81
CA ARG A 7 15.12 -6.14 -7.17
C ARG A 7 14.27 -5.70 -5.97
N VAL A 8 13.25 -4.88 -6.26
CA VAL A 8 12.24 -4.43 -5.29
C VAL A 8 10.86 -4.82 -5.77
N THR A 9 10.02 -5.32 -4.86
CA THR A 9 8.60 -5.57 -5.07
C THR A 9 7.80 -4.37 -4.58
N LEU A 10 7.02 -3.75 -5.47
CA LEU A 10 6.06 -2.73 -5.13
C LEU A 10 4.69 -3.40 -4.91
N VAL A 11 4.10 -3.18 -3.73
CA VAL A 11 2.74 -3.57 -3.39
C VAL A 11 1.86 -2.35 -3.57
N GLU A 12 0.97 -2.41 -4.53
CA GLU A 12 0.10 -1.30 -4.85
C GLU A 12 -1.14 -1.30 -3.94
N VAL A 13 -1.22 -0.30 -3.07
CA VAL A 13 -2.33 -0.17 -2.10
C VAL A 13 -3.34 0.91 -2.49
N GLY A 14 -3.16 1.58 -3.61
CA GLY A 14 -4.04 2.65 -4.10
C GLY A 14 -5.50 2.24 -4.22
N PRO A 15 -5.86 1.08 -4.78
CA PRO A 15 -7.26 0.66 -4.91
C PRO A 15 -7.95 0.46 -3.55
N ARG A 16 -7.22 0.09 -2.49
CA ARG A 16 -7.78 -0.08 -1.15
C ARG A 16 -7.45 1.12 -0.25
N ASP A 17 -6.20 1.24 0.20
CA ASP A 17 -5.78 2.25 1.18
C ASP A 17 -5.85 3.66 0.59
N GLY A 18 -5.42 3.80 -0.63
CA GLY A 18 -5.47 5.05 -1.36
C GLY A 18 -6.87 5.59 -1.52
N LEU A 19 -7.81 4.79 -2.02
CA LEU A 19 -9.19 5.20 -2.24
C LEU A 19 -10.03 5.25 -0.96
N GLN A 20 -9.68 4.52 0.09
CA GLN A 20 -10.47 4.40 1.31
C GLN A 20 -10.86 5.74 1.92
N ASN A 21 -9.97 6.72 1.86
CA ASN A 21 -10.16 8.05 2.46
C ASN A 21 -10.66 9.11 1.46
N GLU A 22 -10.90 8.74 0.20
CA GLU A 22 -11.44 9.67 -0.78
C GLU A 22 -12.89 10.03 -0.45
N LYS A 23 -13.19 11.33 -0.47
CA LYS A 23 -14.53 11.84 -0.14
C LYS A 23 -15.54 11.55 -1.25
N GLN A 24 -15.07 11.55 -2.50
CA GLN A 24 -15.89 11.23 -3.66
C GLN A 24 -16.05 9.71 -3.77
N PRO A 25 -17.29 9.19 -3.80
CA PRO A 25 -17.49 7.77 -4.04
C PRO A 25 -16.96 7.36 -5.42
N VAL A 26 -16.16 6.29 -5.44
CA VAL A 26 -15.64 5.69 -6.68
C VAL A 26 -16.36 4.38 -6.91
N GLY A 27 -17.03 4.24 -8.06
CA GLY A 27 -17.82 3.06 -8.39
C GLY A 27 -16.93 1.82 -8.65
N SER A 28 -17.51 0.63 -8.48
CA SER A 28 -16.83 -0.65 -8.63
C SER A 28 -16.17 -0.85 -9.99
N ALA A 29 -16.83 -0.41 -11.08
CA ALA A 29 -16.25 -0.51 -12.43
C ALA A 29 -14.94 0.28 -12.57
N VAL A 30 -14.84 1.46 -11.96
CA VAL A 30 -13.61 2.27 -11.95
C VAL A 30 -12.52 1.62 -11.13
N LYS A 31 -12.85 1.04 -9.96
CA LYS A 31 -11.90 0.30 -9.11
C LYS A 31 -11.33 -0.92 -9.84
N VAL A 32 -12.19 -1.67 -10.51
CA VAL A 32 -11.79 -2.83 -11.33
C VAL A 32 -10.88 -2.40 -12.47
N GLU A 33 -11.24 -1.36 -13.22
CA GLU A 33 -10.41 -0.81 -14.30
C GLU A 33 -9.05 -0.32 -13.76
N LEU A 34 -9.02 0.33 -12.59
CA LEU A 34 -7.78 0.73 -11.95
C LEU A 34 -6.88 -0.48 -11.68
N VAL A 35 -7.41 -1.55 -11.09
CA VAL A 35 -6.67 -2.79 -10.82
C VAL A 35 -6.12 -3.39 -12.12
N HIS A 36 -6.91 -3.39 -13.21
CA HIS A 36 -6.47 -3.90 -14.50
C HIS A 36 -5.33 -3.06 -15.11
N ARG A 37 -5.39 -1.72 -15.00
CA ARG A 37 -4.32 -0.82 -15.44
C ARG A 37 -3.04 -1.05 -14.66
N LEU A 38 -3.12 -1.16 -13.33
CA LEU A 38 -2.01 -1.41 -12.44
C LEU A 38 -1.32 -2.76 -12.76
N ARG A 39 -2.13 -3.82 -12.95
CA ARG A 39 -1.65 -5.11 -13.42
C ARG A 39 -0.94 -4.99 -14.77
N SER A 40 -1.54 -4.26 -15.71
CA SER A 40 -0.98 -4.07 -17.07
C SER A 40 0.29 -3.24 -17.05
N ALA A 41 0.47 -2.36 -16.07
CA ALA A 41 1.70 -1.64 -15.82
C ALA A 41 2.85 -2.55 -15.30
N GLY A 42 2.55 -3.79 -14.91
CA GLY A 42 3.55 -4.76 -14.45
C GLY A 42 3.52 -5.06 -12.96
N LEU A 43 2.66 -4.40 -12.18
CA LEU A 43 2.51 -4.67 -10.75
C LEU A 43 2.05 -6.10 -10.49
N LYS A 44 2.72 -6.77 -9.54
CA LYS A 44 2.49 -8.18 -9.21
C LYS A 44 1.80 -8.39 -7.87
N GLU A 45 1.71 -7.34 -7.06
CA GLU A 45 1.05 -7.37 -5.77
C GLU A 45 0.13 -6.15 -5.66
N ILE A 46 -1.19 -6.39 -5.53
CA ILE A 46 -2.20 -5.33 -5.53
C ILE A 46 -3.20 -5.59 -4.40
N GLU A 47 -3.34 -4.63 -3.50
CA GLU A 47 -4.39 -4.64 -2.47
C GLU A 47 -5.66 -4.04 -3.05
N VAL A 48 -6.63 -4.91 -3.34
CA VAL A 48 -7.77 -4.61 -4.21
C VAL A 48 -8.90 -3.89 -3.48
N THR A 49 -9.23 -4.32 -2.27
CA THR A 49 -10.39 -3.82 -1.50
C THR A 49 -10.29 -4.20 -0.02
N SER A 50 -11.37 -3.92 0.73
CA SER A 50 -11.47 -4.22 2.15
C SER A 50 -12.83 -4.84 2.50
N PHE A 51 -12.83 -5.84 3.36
CA PHE A 51 -14.04 -6.44 3.94
C PHE A 51 -14.38 -5.87 5.32
N VAL A 52 -14.09 -4.59 5.52
CA VAL A 52 -14.53 -3.80 6.67
C VAL A 52 -16.04 -3.49 6.55
N SER A 53 -16.72 -3.31 7.67
CA SER A 53 -18.13 -2.96 7.67
C SER A 53 -18.39 -1.68 6.85
N PRO A 54 -19.35 -1.68 5.92
CA PRO A 54 -19.74 -0.50 5.12
C PRO A 54 -20.16 0.72 5.97
N LYS A 55 -20.59 0.48 7.21
CA LYS A 55 -20.92 1.57 8.15
C LYS A 55 -19.70 2.39 8.55
N TRP A 56 -18.51 1.77 8.58
CA TRP A 56 -17.25 2.42 8.94
C TRP A 56 -16.49 2.94 7.72
N VAL A 57 -16.52 2.18 6.62
CA VAL A 57 -15.84 2.54 5.37
C VAL A 57 -16.79 2.39 4.20
N PRO A 58 -17.70 3.36 3.97
CA PRO A 58 -18.67 3.31 2.87
C PRO A 58 -18.02 3.16 1.49
N GLN A 59 -16.83 3.73 1.30
CA GLN A 59 -16.07 3.66 0.05
C GLN A 59 -15.73 2.21 -0.36
N MET A 60 -15.64 1.26 0.58
CA MET A 60 -15.35 -0.15 0.33
C MET A 60 -16.58 -1.06 0.42
N ALA A 61 -17.80 -0.49 0.39
CA ALA A 61 -19.04 -1.25 0.51
C ALA A 61 -19.29 -2.21 -0.67
N ASP A 62 -18.67 -1.93 -1.81
CA ASP A 62 -18.77 -2.67 -3.06
C ASP A 62 -17.72 -3.79 -3.22
N ASN A 63 -17.06 -4.20 -2.13
CA ASN A 63 -15.94 -5.15 -2.13
C ASN A 63 -16.21 -6.45 -2.91
N ALA A 64 -17.38 -7.06 -2.73
CA ALA A 64 -17.74 -8.29 -3.44
C ALA A 64 -17.85 -8.05 -4.97
N ALA A 65 -18.44 -6.93 -5.40
CA ALA A 65 -18.55 -6.58 -6.81
C ALA A 65 -17.18 -6.29 -7.44
N VAL A 66 -16.29 -5.61 -6.69
CA VAL A 66 -14.91 -5.35 -7.13
C VAL A 66 -14.15 -6.67 -7.29
N MET A 67 -14.16 -7.55 -6.29
CA MET A 67 -13.48 -8.86 -6.37
C MET A 67 -14.01 -9.73 -7.50
N ALA A 68 -15.33 -9.71 -7.74
CA ALA A 68 -15.94 -10.45 -8.83
C ALA A 68 -15.58 -9.89 -10.23
N GLY A 69 -15.35 -8.58 -10.33
CA GLY A 69 -15.00 -7.91 -11.59
C GLY A 69 -13.51 -7.99 -11.93
N VAL A 70 -12.62 -8.27 -10.97
CA VAL A 70 -11.19 -8.34 -11.22
C VAL A 70 -10.84 -9.61 -12.00
N GLU A 71 -10.37 -9.44 -13.23
CA GLU A 71 -9.79 -10.52 -14.01
C GLU A 71 -8.43 -10.90 -13.43
N ARG A 72 -8.35 -12.11 -12.92
CA ARG A 72 -7.11 -12.61 -12.31
C ARG A 72 -6.08 -13.02 -13.36
N ALA A 73 -4.84 -12.63 -13.16
CA ALA A 73 -3.74 -12.96 -14.05
C ALA A 73 -2.72 -13.86 -13.33
N PRO A 74 -2.12 -14.84 -14.03
CA PRO A 74 -1.06 -15.66 -13.48
C PRO A 74 0.13 -14.81 -12.98
N GLY A 75 0.66 -15.14 -11.81
CA GLY A 75 1.80 -14.46 -11.22
C GLY A 75 1.48 -13.07 -10.62
N VAL A 76 0.21 -12.72 -10.50
CA VAL A 76 -0.25 -11.53 -9.76
C VAL A 76 -0.98 -11.97 -8.51
N ARG A 77 -0.59 -11.42 -7.36
CA ARG A 77 -1.22 -11.63 -6.06
C ARG A 77 -2.22 -10.52 -5.78
N TYR A 78 -3.43 -10.90 -5.43
CA TYR A 78 -4.50 -9.97 -5.07
C TYR A 78 -4.81 -10.12 -3.59
N SER A 79 -4.51 -9.08 -2.82
CA SER A 79 -4.78 -9.06 -1.38
C SER A 79 -6.01 -8.21 -1.05
N VAL A 80 -6.60 -8.47 0.12
CA VAL A 80 -7.70 -7.68 0.66
C VAL A 80 -7.54 -7.49 2.16
N LEU A 81 -7.96 -6.33 2.68
CA LEU A 81 -7.96 -6.12 4.12
C LEU A 81 -9.17 -6.80 4.78
N VAL A 82 -8.89 -7.57 5.85
CA VAL A 82 -9.87 -8.33 6.62
C VAL A 82 -9.76 -7.97 8.11
N PRO A 83 -10.79 -7.33 8.71
CA PRO A 83 -10.71 -6.84 10.09
C PRO A 83 -11.02 -7.90 11.17
N ASN A 84 -11.67 -9.01 10.81
CA ASN A 84 -12.13 -10.05 11.74
C ASN A 84 -12.70 -11.25 10.97
N MET A 85 -13.15 -12.29 11.70
CA MET A 85 -13.77 -13.48 11.12
C MET A 85 -14.94 -13.16 10.19
N LYS A 86 -15.83 -12.22 10.56
CA LYS A 86 -16.96 -11.83 9.70
C LYS A 86 -16.50 -11.26 8.35
N GLY A 87 -15.40 -10.51 8.35
CA GLY A 87 -14.78 -10.02 7.12
C GLY A 87 -14.19 -11.16 6.28
N LEU A 88 -13.54 -12.14 6.92
CA LEU A 88 -13.02 -13.33 6.24
C LEU A 88 -14.16 -14.17 5.64
N ASP A 89 -15.21 -14.44 6.41
CA ASP A 89 -16.39 -15.18 5.93
C ASP A 89 -17.02 -14.49 4.70
N ALA A 90 -17.11 -13.17 4.72
CA ALA A 90 -17.61 -12.40 3.60
C ALA A 90 -16.69 -12.50 2.35
N ALA A 91 -15.37 -12.48 2.53
CA ALA A 91 -14.42 -12.67 1.44
C ALA A 91 -14.49 -14.08 0.83
N LEU A 92 -14.76 -15.09 1.66
CA LEU A 92 -14.87 -16.49 1.24
C LEU A 92 -16.27 -16.89 0.77
N ALA A 93 -17.28 -16.05 0.92
CA ALA A 93 -18.64 -16.31 0.44
C ALA A 93 -18.75 -16.37 -1.09
N ALA A 94 -17.78 -15.79 -1.81
CA ALA A 94 -17.69 -15.85 -3.26
C ALA A 94 -17.14 -17.21 -3.75
N PRO A 95 -17.30 -17.56 -5.05
CA PRO A 95 -16.63 -18.71 -5.63
C PRO A 95 -15.11 -18.66 -5.43
N ARG A 96 -14.48 -19.82 -5.24
CA ARG A 96 -13.03 -19.94 -4.93
C ARG A 96 -12.12 -19.18 -5.92
N ALA A 97 -12.51 -19.10 -7.19
CA ALA A 97 -11.75 -18.35 -8.20
C ALA A 97 -11.68 -16.83 -7.94
N GLN A 98 -12.54 -16.31 -7.07
CA GLN A 98 -12.61 -14.90 -6.68
C GLN A 98 -12.01 -14.66 -5.29
N TRP A 99 -11.55 -15.69 -4.59
CA TRP A 99 -10.93 -15.53 -3.28
C TRP A 99 -9.63 -14.74 -3.37
N PRO A 100 -9.28 -13.95 -2.33
CA PRO A 100 -7.97 -13.32 -2.29
C PRO A 100 -6.85 -14.36 -2.17
N ASP A 101 -5.67 -14.04 -2.67
CA ASP A 101 -4.47 -14.85 -2.46
C ASP A 101 -3.85 -14.59 -1.09
N GLU A 102 -4.09 -13.40 -0.57
CA GLU A 102 -3.59 -12.93 0.72
C GLU A 102 -4.63 -12.04 1.40
N ILE A 103 -4.73 -12.16 2.72
CA ILE A 103 -5.48 -11.19 3.52
C ILE A 103 -4.52 -10.31 4.31
N VAL A 104 -4.92 -9.05 4.51
CA VAL A 104 -4.20 -8.11 5.36
C VAL A 104 -4.98 -7.94 6.66
N VAL A 105 -4.34 -8.26 7.79
CA VAL A 105 -4.78 -7.91 9.13
C VAL A 105 -3.97 -6.72 9.63
N PHE A 106 -4.43 -6.02 10.67
CA PHE A 106 -3.72 -4.84 11.15
C PHE A 106 -3.53 -4.88 12.66
N ALA A 107 -2.44 -4.27 13.11
CA ALA A 107 -2.11 -4.08 14.52
C ALA A 107 -1.61 -2.66 14.73
N ALA A 108 -1.42 -2.26 15.97
CA ALA A 108 -0.83 -0.97 16.33
C ALA A 108 0.39 -1.18 17.21
N ALA A 109 1.42 -0.35 17.03
CA ALA A 109 2.61 -0.39 17.89
C ALA A 109 2.34 0.19 19.29
N THR A 110 1.24 0.97 19.46
CA THR A 110 0.92 1.65 20.73
C THR A 110 -0.48 1.31 21.23
N GLU A 111 -0.63 1.18 22.55
CA GLU A 111 -1.95 0.96 23.18
C GLU A 111 -2.91 2.13 22.93
N ALA A 112 -2.40 3.36 22.95
CA ALA A 112 -3.22 4.55 22.71
C ALA A 112 -3.86 4.52 21.30
N PHE A 113 -3.13 4.10 20.27
CA PHE A 113 -3.68 3.98 18.92
C PHE A 113 -4.63 2.79 18.81
N SER A 114 -4.30 1.64 19.40
CA SER A 114 -5.17 0.46 19.42
C SER A 114 -6.53 0.79 20.02
N GLN A 115 -6.55 1.42 21.19
CA GLN A 115 -7.81 1.83 21.85
C GLN A 115 -8.63 2.80 21.00
N LYS A 116 -7.99 3.78 20.36
CA LYS A 116 -8.69 4.78 19.53
C LYS A 116 -9.20 4.21 18.21
N ASN A 117 -8.45 3.31 17.59
CA ASN A 117 -8.76 2.78 16.26
C ASN A 117 -9.75 1.60 16.31
N ILE A 118 -9.58 0.68 17.25
CA ILE A 118 -10.34 -0.58 17.32
C ILE A 118 -10.92 -0.91 18.68
N ASN A 119 -10.85 0.03 19.62
CA ASN A 119 -11.43 -0.06 20.96
C ASN A 119 -11.05 -1.35 21.72
N CYS A 120 -9.76 -1.72 21.66
CA CYS A 120 -9.21 -2.83 22.44
C CYS A 120 -7.69 -2.65 22.63
N SER A 121 -7.11 -3.40 23.57
CA SER A 121 -5.66 -3.47 23.75
C SER A 121 -4.96 -4.16 22.58
N ILE A 122 -3.66 -3.97 22.46
CA ILE A 122 -2.84 -4.68 21.45
C ILE A 122 -2.97 -6.19 21.65
N ALA A 123 -2.87 -6.69 22.90
CA ALA A 123 -2.96 -8.10 23.18
C ALA A 123 -4.32 -8.68 22.77
N GLU A 124 -5.42 -8.00 23.11
CA GLU A 124 -6.77 -8.40 22.68
C GLU A 124 -6.93 -8.37 21.16
N SER A 125 -6.36 -7.37 20.47
CA SER A 125 -6.43 -7.28 19.01
C SER A 125 -5.74 -8.46 18.33
N VAL A 126 -4.54 -8.82 18.82
CA VAL A 126 -3.77 -9.96 18.30
C VAL A 126 -4.52 -11.27 18.54
N GLU A 127 -5.08 -11.48 19.74
CA GLU A 127 -5.87 -12.68 20.02
C GLU A 127 -7.14 -12.76 19.16
N ARG A 128 -7.78 -11.65 18.83
CA ARG A 128 -8.93 -11.63 17.89
C ARG A 128 -8.52 -12.04 16.47
N PHE A 129 -7.27 -11.81 16.06
CA PHE A 129 -6.77 -12.23 14.75
C PHE A 129 -6.32 -13.69 14.71
N ARG A 130 -6.01 -14.33 15.82
CA ARG A 130 -5.58 -15.73 15.85
C ARG A 130 -6.53 -16.69 15.10
N PRO A 131 -7.87 -16.67 15.31
CA PRO A 131 -8.79 -17.50 14.53
C PRO A 131 -8.85 -17.10 13.06
N VAL A 132 -8.67 -15.81 12.72
CA VAL A 132 -8.66 -15.32 11.33
C VAL A 132 -7.45 -15.89 10.58
N VAL A 133 -6.27 -15.84 11.20
CA VAL A 133 -5.02 -16.40 10.64
C VAL A 133 -5.17 -17.91 10.43
N ALA A 134 -5.63 -18.64 11.45
CA ALA A 134 -5.81 -20.08 11.35
C ALA A 134 -6.81 -20.47 10.25
N ALA A 135 -7.92 -19.76 10.13
CA ALA A 135 -8.94 -20.01 9.09
C ALA A 135 -8.42 -19.67 7.69
N ALA A 136 -7.70 -18.56 7.53
CA ALA A 136 -7.07 -18.20 6.25
C ALA A 136 -6.10 -19.28 5.78
N HIS A 137 -5.21 -19.75 6.66
CA HIS A 137 -4.27 -20.84 6.37
C HIS A 137 -4.97 -22.16 6.01
N ALA A 138 -6.08 -22.50 6.69
CA ALA A 138 -6.88 -23.68 6.36
C ALA A 138 -7.44 -23.65 4.92
N HIS A 139 -7.57 -22.46 4.34
CA HIS A 139 -7.99 -22.23 2.95
C HIS A 139 -6.81 -21.99 1.99
N GLY A 140 -5.57 -22.07 2.46
CA GLY A 140 -4.35 -21.83 1.67
C GLY A 140 -4.11 -20.35 1.35
N ILE A 141 -4.71 -19.43 2.12
CA ILE A 141 -4.58 -17.99 1.96
C ILE A 141 -3.48 -17.48 2.89
N LYS A 142 -2.58 -16.67 2.36
CA LYS A 142 -1.51 -16.02 3.14
C LYS A 142 -2.05 -14.89 4.00
N VAL A 143 -1.35 -14.60 5.10
CA VAL A 143 -1.73 -13.53 6.01
C VAL A 143 -0.57 -12.55 6.18
N ARG A 144 -0.80 -11.31 5.76
CA ARG A 144 0.08 -10.17 5.97
C ARG A 144 -0.46 -9.31 7.12
N SER A 145 0.41 -8.72 7.91
CA SER A 145 0.03 -7.69 8.87
C SER A 145 0.43 -6.31 8.41
N ALA A 146 -0.38 -5.29 8.73
CA ALA A 146 -0.01 -3.88 8.68
C ALA A 146 0.14 -3.37 10.12
N LEU A 147 1.38 -3.14 10.56
CA LEU A 147 1.69 -2.66 11.90
C LEU A 147 1.74 -1.13 11.92
N SER A 148 0.62 -0.52 12.28
CA SER A 148 0.42 0.94 12.29
C SER A 148 1.24 1.63 13.37
N VAL A 149 1.54 2.91 13.14
CA VAL A 149 2.21 3.86 14.05
C VAL A 149 3.57 3.39 14.56
N ALA A 150 4.29 2.62 13.76
CA ALA A 150 5.57 2.03 14.15
C ALA A 150 6.71 3.07 14.31
N LEU A 151 6.60 4.24 13.67
CA LEU A 151 7.63 5.29 13.69
C LEU A 151 7.21 6.54 14.48
N GLY A 152 5.94 6.59 14.90
CA GLY A 152 5.37 7.67 15.71
C GLY A 152 3.86 7.56 15.78
N CYS A 153 3.28 7.96 16.89
CA CYS A 153 1.86 7.84 17.20
C CYS A 153 1.22 9.22 17.42
N PRO A 154 0.07 9.52 16.79
CA PRO A 154 -0.60 10.82 16.95
C PRO A 154 -1.16 11.05 18.38
N TYR A 155 -1.27 10.00 19.18
CA TYR A 155 -1.82 10.06 20.53
C TYR A 155 -0.76 9.96 21.63
N GLN A 156 0.28 9.15 21.40
CA GLN A 156 1.36 8.90 22.36
C GLN A 156 2.61 9.72 22.06
N GLY A 157 2.83 10.13 20.81
CA GLY A 157 4.05 10.78 20.34
C GLY A 157 5.11 9.77 19.90
N ALA A 158 6.28 9.79 20.54
CA ALA A 158 7.38 8.91 20.20
C ALA A 158 7.04 7.43 20.41
N VAL A 159 7.56 6.58 19.51
CA VAL A 159 7.46 5.12 19.58
C VAL A 159 8.86 4.56 19.47
N SER A 160 9.23 3.70 20.40
CA SER A 160 10.53 3.04 20.42
C SER A 160 10.54 1.79 19.55
N ALA A 161 11.71 1.41 19.05
CA ALA A 161 11.86 0.16 18.30
C ALA A 161 11.54 -1.08 19.16
N ASP A 162 11.71 -1.01 20.49
CA ASP A 162 11.36 -2.10 21.40
C ASP A 162 9.85 -2.28 21.56
N GLU A 163 9.06 -1.19 21.55
CA GLU A 163 7.60 -1.26 21.50
C GLU A 163 7.12 -1.93 20.23
N VAL A 164 7.72 -1.60 19.09
CA VAL A 164 7.43 -2.24 17.80
C VAL A 164 7.78 -3.72 17.84
N GLU A 165 8.99 -4.09 18.30
CA GLU A 165 9.46 -5.47 18.39
C GLU A 165 8.52 -6.35 19.23
N ARG A 166 7.97 -5.81 20.32
CA ARG A 166 7.00 -6.51 21.15
C ARG A 166 5.78 -6.96 20.33
N VAL A 167 5.24 -6.07 19.48
CA VAL A 167 4.05 -6.38 18.68
C VAL A 167 4.40 -7.29 17.50
N VAL A 168 5.55 -7.08 16.86
CA VAL A 168 6.08 -7.96 15.80
C VAL A 168 6.16 -9.41 16.29
N ARG A 169 6.66 -9.63 17.50
CA ARG A 169 6.72 -10.96 18.12
C ARG A 169 5.33 -11.57 18.31
N LEU A 170 4.37 -10.81 18.83
CA LEU A 170 2.99 -11.29 19.01
C LEU A 170 2.34 -11.67 17.67
N LEU A 171 2.56 -10.89 16.61
CA LEU A 171 2.07 -11.21 15.27
C LEU A 171 2.69 -12.51 14.73
N LYS A 172 3.99 -12.72 14.96
CA LYS A 172 4.66 -13.99 14.59
C LYS A 172 4.10 -15.18 15.37
N GLU A 173 3.83 -15.02 16.66
CA GLU A 173 3.27 -16.07 17.53
C GLU A 173 1.87 -16.53 17.11
N ILE A 174 1.05 -15.68 16.50
CA ILE A 174 -0.25 -16.08 15.95
C ILE A 174 -0.18 -16.65 14.53
N GLY A 175 1.01 -16.69 13.93
CA GLY A 175 1.25 -17.30 12.63
C GLY A 175 1.11 -16.36 11.43
N VAL A 176 1.21 -15.04 11.61
CA VAL A 176 1.27 -14.10 10.47
C VAL A 176 2.46 -14.45 9.57
N ASP A 177 2.24 -14.52 8.26
CA ASP A 177 3.27 -14.88 7.28
C ASP A 177 4.19 -13.71 6.92
N HIS A 178 3.67 -12.45 6.92
CA HIS A 178 4.42 -11.27 6.47
C HIS A 178 4.13 -10.05 7.35
N CYS A 179 5.17 -9.36 7.79
CA CYS A 179 5.07 -8.18 8.64
C CYS A 179 5.31 -6.89 7.84
N GLY A 180 4.27 -6.10 7.63
CA GLY A 180 4.36 -4.75 7.08
C GLY A 180 4.50 -3.72 8.21
N VAL A 181 5.58 -2.96 8.20
CA VAL A 181 5.88 -1.90 9.19
C VAL A 181 5.45 -0.55 8.62
N ALA A 182 4.53 0.16 9.33
CA ALA A 182 3.91 1.36 8.79
C ALA A 182 4.25 2.63 9.56
N ASP A 183 4.67 3.66 8.81
CA ASP A 183 4.75 5.06 9.22
C ASP A 183 3.42 5.78 8.94
N THR A 184 2.42 5.47 9.73
CA THR A 184 1.02 5.87 9.53
C THR A 184 0.79 7.38 9.43
N ILE A 185 1.66 8.19 10.05
CA ILE A 185 1.53 9.65 10.04
C ILE A 185 2.68 10.37 9.33
N GLY A 186 3.65 9.62 8.77
CA GLY A 186 4.75 10.13 7.98
C GLY A 186 5.82 10.87 8.77
N VAL A 187 6.02 10.55 10.05
CA VAL A 187 7.00 11.21 10.94
C VAL A 187 8.31 10.44 11.09
N GLY A 188 8.41 9.30 10.42
CA GLY A 188 9.63 8.49 10.40
C GLY A 188 10.79 9.21 9.73
N THR A 189 11.98 8.93 10.21
CA THR A 189 13.23 9.39 9.61
C THR A 189 14.14 8.19 9.33
N PRO A 190 15.10 8.28 8.39
CA PRO A 190 15.93 7.16 7.96
C PRO A 190 16.50 6.30 9.10
N ILE A 191 17.12 6.91 10.10
CA ILE A 191 17.71 6.18 11.23
C ILE A 191 16.65 5.42 12.06
N LYS A 192 15.46 6.02 12.26
CA LYS A 192 14.37 5.36 12.98
C LYS A 192 13.82 4.18 12.16
N VAL A 193 13.70 4.35 10.85
CA VAL A 193 13.27 3.28 9.94
C VAL A 193 14.22 2.09 10.03
N GLN A 194 15.51 2.31 9.90
CA GLN A 194 16.52 1.25 10.01
C GLN A 194 16.41 0.52 11.36
N ALA A 195 16.35 1.25 12.47
CA ALA A 195 16.23 0.65 13.80
C ALA A 195 14.97 -0.22 13.95
N VAL A 196 13.83 0.21 13.43
CA VAL A 196 12.58 -0.54 13.52
C VAL A 196 12.60 -1.76 12.58
N MET A 197 13.11 -1.62 11.35
CA MET A 197 13.24 -2.75 10.41
C MET A 197 14.17 -3.83 10.95
N GLU A 198 15.31 -3.46 11.54
CA GLU A 198 16.21 -4.40 12.18
C GLU A 198 15.54 -5.19 13.34
N ARG A 199 14.62 -4.55 14.09
CA ARG A 199 13.83 -5.25 15.11
C ARG A 199 12.86 -6.26 14.50
N ALA A 200 12.18 -5.90 13.41
CA ALA A 200 11.28 -6.81 12.71
C ALA A 200 12.03 -8.02 12.13
N LEU A 201 13.22 -7.81 11.59
CA LEU A 201 14.09 -8.86 11.03
C LEU A 201 14.62 -9.87 12.06
N ARG A 202 14.51 -9.60 13.36
CA ARG A 202 14.82 -10.61 14.40
C ARG A 202 13.77 -11.72 14.48
N HIS A 203 12.56 -11.47 13.99
CA HIS A 203 11.41 -12.37 14.12
C HIS A 203 10.90 -12.88 12.78
N PHE A 204 11.11 -12.15 11.70
CA PHE A 204 10.70 -12.51 10.34
C PHE A 204 11.90 -12.57 9.40
N PRO A 205 11.94 -13.54 8.47
CA PRO A 205 12.92 -13.53 7.40
C PRO A 205 12.82 -12.25 6.56
N LEU A 206 13.90 -11.84 5.93
CA LEU A 206 13.96 -10.63 5.11
C LEU A 206 12.86 -10.54 4.04
N ALA A 207 12.55 -11.65 3.39
CA ALA A 207 11.49 -11.72 2.37
C ALA A 207 10.05 -11.60 2.94
N GLU A 208 9.90 -11.65 4.27
CA GLU A 208 8.61 -11.56 4.98
C GLU A 208 8.46 -10.23 5.75
N VAL A 209 9.29 -9.22 5.44
CA VAL A 209 9.19 -7.87 6.02
C VAL A 209 9.03 -6.85 4.92
N SER A 210 8.14 -5.88 5.10
CA SER A 210 7.93 -4.77 4.17
C SER A 210 7.77 -3.43 4.87
N GLY A 211 8.00 -2.36 4.12
CA GLY A 211 7.79 -1.00 4.57
C GLY A 211 6.54 -0.38 3.94
N HIS A 212 5.78 0.38 4.75
CA HIS A 212 4.66 1.19 4.32
C HIS A 212 4.87 2.61 4.88
N PHE A 213 5.19 3.55 4.01
CA PHE A 213 5.57 4.90 4.43
C PHE A 213 4.61 5.94 3.87
N HIS A 214 4.19 6.87 4.76
CA HIS A 214 3.48 8.07 4.35
C HIS A 214 4.46 9.20 4.03
N ASP A 215 4.11 10.03 3.07
CA ASP A 215 4.97 11.15 2.59
C ASP A 215 4.54 12.52 3.14
N THR A 216 3.83 12.53 4.27
CA THR A 216 3.30 13.74 4.91
C THR A 216 4.36 14.83 5.08
N TYR A 217 5.56 14.47 5.47
CA TYR A 217 6.68 15.40 5.67
C TYR A 217 7.80 15.20 4.64
N ALA A 218 7.47 14.69 3.46
CA ALA A 218 8.40 14.45 2.35
C ALA A 218 9.57 13.51 2.71
N GLN A 219 9.33 12.54 3.63
CA GLN A 219 10.32 11.55 4.04
C GLN A 219 10.10 10.17 3.42
N GLY A 220 8.94 9.92 2.79
CA GLY A 220 8.53 8.60 2.33
C GLY A 220 9.55 7.94 1.42
N VAL A 221 10.02 8.62 0.37
CA VAL A 221 11.03 8.10 -0.57
C VAL A 221 12.38 7.87 0.13
N GLY A 222 12.81 8.79 1.00
CA GLY A 222 14.04 8.66 1.80
C GLY A 222 13.96 7.49 2.79
N ASN A 223 12.80 7.24 3.36
CA ASN A 223 12.56 6.12 4.28
C ASN A 223 12.58 4.77 3.55
N VAL A 224 12.07 4.71 2.30
CA VAL A 224 12.23 3.52 1.44
C VAL A 224 13.71 3.23 1.19
N TYR A 225 14.49 4.26 0.82
CA TYR A 225 15.92 4.11 0.59
C TYR A 225 16.63 3.59 1.85
N ALA A 226 16.34 4.18 3.01
CA ALA A 226 16.93 3.75 4.29
C ALA A 226 16.57 2.30 4.67
N ALA A 227 15.34 1.86 4.37
CA ALA A 227 14.93 0.49 4.57
C ALA A 227 15.64 -0.49 3.61
N MET A 228 15.92 -0.06 2.37
CA MET A 228 16.74 -0.86 1.44
C MET A 228 18.18 -1.05 1.93
N GLU A 229 18.77 -0.07 2.63
CA GLU A 229 20.12 -0.19 3.20
C GLU A 229 20.23 -1.29 4.27
N VAL A 230 19.11 -1.68 4.91
CA VAL A 230 19.04 -2.85 5.81
C VAL A 230 18.46 -4.09 5.13
N GLY A 231 18.35 -4.05 3.78
CA GLY A 231 18.02 -5.19 2.94
C GLY A 231 16.53 -5.34 2.61
N ILE A 232 15.63 -4.52 3.14
CA ILE A 232 14.19 -4.61 2.83
C ILE A 232 13.99 -4.38 1.33
N ALA A 233 13.21 -5.25 0.68
CA ALA A 233 12.98 -5.23 -0.76
C ALA A 233 11.49 -5.28 -1.16
N THR A 234 10.58 -5.07 -0.20
CA THR A 234 9.13 -5.01 -0.45
C THR A 234 8.56 -3.73 0.18
N PHE A 235 7.84 -2.94 -0.63
CA PHE A 235 7.30 -1.67 -0.19
C PHE A 235 5.89 -1.45 -0.69
N ASP A 236 5.01 -0.97 0.19
CA ASP A 236 3.70 -0.49 -0.15
C ASP A 236 3.82 0.92 -0.74
N ALA A 237 3.08 1.17 -1.81
CA ALA A 237 2.99 2.46 -2.44
C ALA A 237 1.59 2.65 -3.05
N SER A 238 1.21 3.88 -3.33
CA SER A 238 -0.11 4.20 -3.84
C SER A 238 -0.03 4.99 -5.13
N ILE A 239 -0.68 4.48 -6.18
CA ILE A 239 -0.81 5.17 -7.47
C ILE A 239 -1.27 6.62 -7.28
N ALA A 240 -0.69 7.55 -8.04
CA ALA A 240 -0.97 8.99 -7.99
C ALA A 240 -0.74 9.64 -6.60
N GLY A 241 -0.13 8.93 -5.64
CA GLY A 241 -0.04 9.32 -4.25
C GLY A 241 -1.41 9.37 -3.57
N LEU A 242 -2.34 8.47 -3.96
CA LEU A 242 -3.65 8.37 -3.34
C LEU A 242 -3.54 7.99 -1.87
N GLY A 243 -4.43 8.55 -1.08
CA GLY A 243 -4.53 8.28 0.34
C GLY A 243 -4.62 9.57 1.14
N GLY A 244 -4.73 9.38 2.41
CA GLY A 244 -4.77 10.42 3.43
C GLY A 244 -4.65 9.75 4.77
N CYS A 245 -4.33 10.51 5.79
CA CYS A 245 -4.35 9.99 7.13
C CYS A 245 -5.45 10.71 7.92
N PRO A 246 -6.53 10.03 8.32
CA PRO A 246 -7.59 10.67 9.11
C PRO A 246 -7.08 11.13 10.49
N TYR A 247 -5.92 10.62 10.89
CA TYR A 247 -5.28 10.93 12.18
C TYR A 247 -4.28 12.09 12.12
N ALA A 248 -3.92 12.56 10.90
CA ALA A 248 -3.00 13.68 10.72
C ALA A 248 -3.61 14.70 9.74
N LYS A 249 -4.04 15.86 10.25
CA LYS A 249 -4.56 16.95 9.42
C LYS A 249 -3.52 17.42 8.41
N GLY A 250 -3.89 17.46 7.12
CA GLY A 250 -2.99 17.88 6.05
C GLY A 250 -2.01 16.79 5.57
N ALA A 251 -2.13 15.56 6.06
CA ALA A 251 -1.34 14.45 5.58
C ALA A 251 -1.58 14.20 4.09
N THR A 252 -0.50 14.09 3.32
CA THR A 252 -0.54 13.78 1.88
C THR A 252 -0.84 12.30 1.61
N GLY A 253 -0.73 11.44 2.63
CA GLY A 253 -0.98 10.00 2.53
C GLY A 253 0.24 9.20 2.11
N ASN A 254 -0.03 8.10 1.42
CA ASN A 254 0.99 7.13 1.00
C ASN A 254 2.06 7.75 0.11
N VAL A 255 3.29 7.24 0.19
CA VAL A 255 4.30 7.50 -0.83
C VAL A 255 3.76 7.04 -2.19
N ALA A 256 3.98 7.86 -3.21
CA ALA A 256 3.46 7.57 -4.55
C ALA A 256 4.27 6.47 -5.24
N THR A 257 3.59 5.54 -5.89
CA THR A 257 4.23 4.45 -6.63
C THR A 257 5.15 4.97 -7.72
N GLU A 258 4.76 6.05 -8.42
CA GLU A 258 5.56 6.67 -9.48
C GLU A 258 6.83 7.35 -8.93
N ASP A 259 6.76 7.94 -7.73
CA ASP A 259 7.91 8.57 -7.11
C ASP A 259 8.95 7.54 -6.68
N LEU A 260 8.48 6.39 -6.13
CA LEU A 260 9.35 5.25 -5.83
C LEU A 260 9.93 4.63 -7.10
N LEU A 261 9.11 4.38 -8.10
CA LEU A 261 9.57 3.77 -9.35
C LEU A 261 10.63 4.65 -10.03
N PHE A 262 10.44 5.98 -10.06
CA PHE A 262 11.41 6.90 -10.60
C PHE A 262 12.77 6.83 -9.88
N MET A 263 12.77 6.72 -8.56
CA MET A 263 14.00 6.52 -7.78
C MET A 263 14.64 5.17 -8.07
N LEU A 264 13.85 4.08 -8.06
CA LEU A 264 14.35 2.71 -8.25
C LEU A 264 14.96 2.52 -9.65
N ASP A 265 14.30 3.04 -10.69
CA ASP A 265 14.83 3.03 -12.05
C ASP A 265 16.16 3.81 -12.15
N GLY A 266 16.24 4.97 -11.48
CA GLY A 266 17.47 5.78 -11.42
C GLY A 266 18.62 5.09 -10.69
N LEU A 267 18.32 4.18 -9.78
CA LEU A 267 19.29 3.34 -9.05
C LEU A 267 19.63 2.03 -9.80
N GLY A 268 18.97 1.74 -10.91
CA GLY A 268 19.13 0.48 -11.65
C GLY A 268 18.53 -0.73 -10.94
N ILE A 269 17.57 -0.52 -10.04
CA ILE A 269 16.88 -1.58 -9.27
C ILE A 269 15.67 -2.07 -10.07
N GLU A 270 15.62 -3.36 -10.32
CA GLU A 270 14.53 -3.98 -11.06
C GLU A 270 13.23 -4.02 -10.27
N THR A 271 12.12 -3.60 -10.90
CA THR A 271 10.77 -3.75 -10.37
C THR A 271 9.86 -4.56 -11.30
N GLY A 272 10.14 -4.53 -12.59
CA GLY A 272 9.29 -5.10 -13.63
C GLY A 272 8.06 -4.24 -13.95
N VAL A 273 8.00 -3.00 -13.46
CA VAL A 273 6.89 -2.05 -13.64
C VAL A 273 7.24 -1.01 -14.70
N SER A 274 6.31 -0.69 -15.58
CA SER A 274 6.45 0.37 -16.60
C SER A 274 6.03 1.71 -16.05
N ILE A 275 6.95 2.66 -15.97
CA ILE A 275 6.66 4.03 -15.52
C ILE A 275 5.64 4.73 -16.42
N ASP A 276 5.68 4.47 -17.72
CA ASP A 276 4.76 5.08 -18.69
C ASP A 276 3.32 4.60 -18.48
N ALA A 277 3.12 3.28 -18.36
CA ALA A 277 1.81 2.69 -18.10
C ALA A 277 1.28 3.08 -16.70
N LEU A 278 2.18 3.22 -15.72
CA LEU A 278 1.81 3.66 -14.38
C LEU A 278 1.32 5.12 -14.38
N VAL A 279 2.00 6.01 -15.11
CA VAL A 279 1.58 7.41 -15.27
C VAL A 279 0.24 7.52 -15.99
N ASP A 280 -0.07 6.62 -16.93
CA ASP A 280 -1.40 6.55 -17.56
C ASP A 280 -2.48 6.10 -16.57
N ALA A 281 -2.17 5.16 -15.69
CA ALA A 281 -3.08 4.75 -14.62
C ALA A 281 -3.29 5.88 -13.59
N ALA A 282 -2.24 6.65 -13.27
CA ALA A 282 -2.32 7.82 -12.40
C ALA A 282 -3.20 8.93 -12.99
N ALA A 283 -3.04 9.20 -14.28
CA ALA A 283 -3.90 10.15 -14.98
C ALA A 283 -5.36 9.70 -14.95
N PHE A 284 -5.62 8.43 -15.27
CA PHE A 284 -6.96 7.85 -15.25
C PHE A 284 -7.68 8.07 -13.91
N ILE A 285 -7.06 7.66 -12.80
CA ILE A 285 -7.73 7.80 -11.49
C ILE A 285 -7.83 9.25 -11.04
N SER A 286 -6.87 10.09 -11.41
CA SER A 286 -6.89 11.52 -11.10
C SER A 286 -8.00 12.25 -11.84
N ASP A 287 -8.25 11.89 -13.09
CA ASP A 287 -9.38 12.42 -13.89
C ASP A 287 -10.73 12.03 -13.27
N VAL A 288 -10.89 10.78 -12.84
CA VAL A 288 -12.09 10.33 -12.12
C VAL A 288 -12.32 11.13 -10.85
N LEU A 289 -11.25 11.43 -10.11
CA LEU A 289 -11.32 12.20 -8.86
C LEU A 289 -11.37 13.71 -9.08
N GLY A 290 -11.28 14.19 -10.34
CA GLY A 290 -11.31 15.60 -10.68
C GLY A 290 -10.14 16.42 -10.11
N ARG A 291 -8.98 15.81 -9.90
CA ARG A 291 -7.79 16.45 -9.34
C ARG A 291 -6.50 15.93 -9.98
N LYS A 292 -5.42 16.72 -9.89
CA LYS A 292 -4.09 16.26 -10.32
C LYS A 292 -3.55 15.18 -9.38
N PRO A 293 -2.65 14.30 -9.87
CA PRO A 293 -1.87 13.42 -9.00
C PRO A 293 -1.14 14.19 -7.90
N VAL A 294 -1.02 13.60 -6.73
CA VAL A 294 -0.13 14.11 -5.67
C VAL A 294 1.33 13.77 -5.99
N SER A 295 1.56 12.66 -6.67
CA SER A 295 2.88 12.24 -7.17
C SER A 295 3.57 13.34 -7.95
N ARG A 296 4.80 13.68 -7.55
CA ARG A 296 5.64 14.67 -8.23
C ARG A 296 6.14 14.16 -9.57
N SER A 297 6.55 12.89 -9.61
CA SER A 297 7.02 12.22 -10.82
C SER A 297 5.92 12.10 -11.87
N ALA A 298 4.70 11.71 -11.48
CA ALA A 298 3.57 11.66 -12.39
C ALA A 298 3.29 13.04 -13.01
N ASN A 299 3.22 14.09 -12.19
CA ASN A 299 2.99 15.46 -12.69
C ASN A 299 4.07 15.92 -13.68
N ALA A 300 5.35 15.67 -13.36
CA ALA A 300 6.47 16.05 -14.23
C ALA A 300 6.44 15.29 -15.56
N LEU A 301 6.16 13.97 -15.52
CA LEU A 301 6.11 13.13 -16.72
C LEU A 301 4.90 13.47 -17.60
N LEU A 302 3.73 13.75 -17.03
CA LEU A 302 2.55 14.21 -17.76
C LEU A 302 2.79 15.56 -18.43
N ALA A 303 3.41 16.53 -17.75
CA ALA A 303 3.76 17.82 -18.33
C ALA A 303 4.75 17.68 -19.50
N ARG A 304 5.76 16.81 -19.35
CA ARG A 304 6.72 16.52 -20.45
C ARG A 304 6.04 15.92 -21.67
N ARG A 305 5.12 14.98 -21.49
CA ARG A 305 4.33 14.36 -22.57
C ARG A 305 3.45 15.39 -23.28
N ALA A 306 2.77 16.26 -22.53
CA ALA A 306 1.94 17.32 -23.10
C ALA A 306 2.76 18.28 -23.98
N SER A 307 3.95 18.68 -23.52
CA SER A 307 4.85 19.54 -24.29
C SER A 307 5.36 18.88 -25.57
N ALA A 308 5.70 17.58 -25.52
CA ALA A 308 6.12 16.83 -26.70
C ALA A 308 5.00 16.74 -27.75
N ASN A 309 3.78 16.44 -27.31
CA ASN A 309 2.61 16.36 -28.18
C ASN A 309 2.28 17.71 -28.84
N ALA A 310 2.41 18.82 -28.09
CA ALA A 310 2.23 20.18 -28.64
C ALA A 310 3.27 20.50 -29.68
N ALA A 311 4.52 20.12 -29.48
CA ALA A 311 5.60 20.34 -30.48
C ALA A 311 5.35 19.54 -31.77
N VAL A 312 4.92 18.27 -31.66
CA VAL A 312 4.57 17.45 -32.83
C VAL A 312 3.37 18.04 -33.58
N ALA A 313 2.36 18.51 -32.88
CA ALA A 313 1.20 19.15 -33.49
C ALA A 313 1.57 20.46 -34.23
N ALA A 314 2.46 21.25 -33.67
CA ALA A 314 2.93 22.48 -34.28
C ALA A 314 3.74 22.21 -35.58
N CYS A 315 4.67 21.23 -35.57
CA CYS A 315 5.37 20.79 -36.78
C CYS A 315 4.43 20.30 -37.88
N ALA A 316 3.44 19.49 -37.54
CA ALA A 316 2.45 18.99 -38.50
C ALA A 316 1.49 20.07 -39.05
N ALA A 317 1.35 21.21 -38.37
CA ALA A 317 0.59 22.35 -38.85
C ALA A 317 1.41 23.18 -39.86
N ASP A 318 2.73 23.33 -39.61
CA ASP A 318 3.64 24.08 -40.49
C ASP A 318 3.85 23.37 -41.85
N ASP A 319 3.95 22.00 -41.82
CA ASP A 319 4.05 21.20 -43.04
C ASP A 319 2.81 21.26 -43.95
N ARG A 320 1.64 21.56 -43.38
CA ARG A 320 0.39 21.72 -44.15
C ARG A 320 0.22 23.11 -44.80
N GLN A 321 1.05 24.06 -44.39
CA GLN A 321 1.04 25.44 -44.95
C GLN A 321 2.12 25.64 -46.04
N ARG A 322 2.97 24.66 -46.26
CA ARG A 322 3.95 24.62 -47.35
C ARG A 322 3.45 23.76 -48.50
#